data_ef05d4ac4fb4055ef735a6bae430167b
#
_entry.id   ef05d4ac4fb4055ef735a6bae430167b
#
_cell.length_a   1.000
_cell.length_b   1.000
_cell.length_c   1.000
_cell.angle_alpha   90.00
_cell.angle_beta   90.00
_cell.angle_gamma   90.00
#
_symmetry.space_group_name_H-M   'P 1'
#
loop_
_entity.id
_entity.type
_entity.pdbx_description
1 polymer ?
#
loop_
_entity_poly.entity_id
_entity_poly.type
_entity_poly.pdbx_seq_one_letter_code
_entity_poly.pdbx_strand_id
1 'polypeptide(L)'
;MTSSIRPMASSGNGDGSRRRQVRDPLVINENDARKWFDEYLDTFAACGRGEGDAGSLLAYYGVPLLITTDAGLSAMTSEDQVLGVAQQQIDGMRAASYDHTDVLQADVTVLNGGSALYRGEFSRVGADGNEISRPRLSYLVTDGPIGRRISALLIHSA
;
A
#
# COMPACT_ATOMS: atom_id res chain seq x y z
N MET A 1 -39.18 14.38 10.01
CA MET A 1 -38.83 14.51 9.89
C MET A 1 -38.15 15.16 9.66
N THR A 2 -38.15 15.38 9.48
CA THR A 2 -37.57 15.78 9.26
C THR A 2 -36.90 16.62 9.15
N SER A 3 -36.84 16.91 9.25
CA SER A 3 -36.32 17.59 9.23
C SER A 3 -35.59 18.20 9.26
N SER A 4 -35.45 18.18 9.48
CA SER A 4 -34.81 18.66 9.61
C SER A 4 -33.93 19.07 9.51
N ILE A 5 -33.85 19.02 9.52
CA ILE A 5 -33.06 19.28 9.41
C ILE A 5 -32.42 20.01 9.07
N ARG A 6 -32.52 20.47 8.91
CA ARG A 6 -32.04 21.16 8.55
C ARG A 6 -31.27 21.88 8.71
N PRO A 7 -31.25 22.17 8.91
CA PRO A 7 -30.47 22.85 8.96
C PRO A 7 -29.55 23.12 9.06
N MET A 8 -29.58 22.94 9.14
CA MET A 8 -28.77 23.16 9.24
C MET A 8 -27.99 23.57 8.95
N ALA A 9 -28.21 23.59 8.74
CA ALA A 9 -27.60 23.88 8.43
C ALA A 9 -27.03 24.58 8.30
N SER A 10 -27.14 24.87 8.37
CA SER A 10 -26.61 25.48 8.13
C SER A 10 -25.92 26.12 8.43
N SER A 11 -25.99 26.21 8.70
CA SER A 11 -25.31 26.85 8.85
C SER A 11 -24.30 27.08 8.94
N GLY A 12 -24.27 26.90 8.98
CA GLY A 12 -23.32 27.04 8.93
C GLY A 12 -22.29 27.41 8.72
N ASN A 13 -22.16 27.32 8.47
CA ASN A 13 -21.35 27.80 8.23
C ASN A 13 -20.11 27.55 7.81
N GLY A 14 -19.75 27.62 7.21
CA GLY A 14 -18.52 27.61 6.54
C GLY A 14 -17.30 27.49 7.35
N ASP A 15 -17.41 27.85 8.55
CA ASP A 15 -16.30 27.68 9.46
C ASP A 15 -15.84 26.30 9.56
N GLY A 16 -16.75 25.37 9.63
CA GLY A 16 -16.38 23.99 9.76
C GLY A 16 -15.54 23.52 8.59
N SER A 17 -15.82 24.04 7.43
CA SER A 17 -15.04 23.66 6.26
C SER A 17 -13.59 23.99 6.40
N ARG A 18 -13.30 25.17 6.89
CA ARG A 18 -11.91 25.56 7.02
C ARG A 18 -11.17 24.70 8.00
N ARG A 19 -11.81 24.38 9.10
CA ARG A 19 -11.15 23.54 10.09
C ARG A 19 -10.82 22.17 9.55
N ARG A 20 -11.67 21.63 8.72
CA ARG A 20 -11.40 20.32 8.15
C ARG A 20 -10.17 20.33 7.28
N GLN A 21 -9.95 21.41 6.58
CA GLN A 21 -8.80 21.49 5.71
C GLN A 21 -7.51 21.51 6.45
N VAL A 22 -7.55 21.99 7.65
CA VAL A 22 -6.37 21.99 8.48
C VAL A 22 -5.94 20.58 8.80
N ARG A 23 -6.80 19.75 8.60
CA ARG A 23 -6.37 18.52 8.62
C ARG A 23 -6.50 17.76 9.74
N ASP A 24 -7.25 16.85 9.66
CA ASP A 24 -7.21 15.75 10.56
C ASP A 24 -6.07 14.85 10.10
N PRO A 25 -4.98 14.71 10.88
CA PRO A 25 -3.87 13.87 10.47
C PRO A 25 -4.24 12.40 10.40
N LEU A 26 -5.44 12.03 10.92
CA LEU A 26 -5.90 10.65 10.85
C LEU A 26 -6.65 10.36 9.56
N VAL A 27 -6.94 11.38 8.76
CA VAL A 27 -7.64 11.18 7.49
C VAL A 27 -6.62 10.98 6.38
N ILE A 28 -6.71 9.83 5.72
CA ILE A 28 -5.82 9.52 4.62
C ILE A 28 -6.16 10.41 3.43
N ASN A 29 -5.13 10.88 2.72
CA ASN A 29 -5.34 11.60 1.46
C ASN A 29 -4.42 11.01 0.40
N GLU A 30 -4.72 11.35 -0.85
CA GLU A 30 -4.03 10.74 -1.99
C GLU A 30 -2.54 11.00 -1.98
N ASN A 31 -2.12 12.24 -1.73
CA ASN A 31 -0.70 12.60 -1.77
C ASN A 31 0.09 11.89 -0.68
N ASP A 32 -0.44 11.87 0.53
CA ASP A 32 0.22 11.19 1.65
C ASP A 32 0.30 9.69 1.42
N ALA A 33 -0.77 9.09 0.90
CA ALA A 33 -0.80 7.67 0.61
C ALA A 33 0.24 7.32 -0.46
N ARG A 34 0.33 8.13 -1.51
CA ARG A 34 1.28 7.90 -2.59
C ARG A 34 2.72 8.04 -2.10
N LYS A 35 2.99 9.05 -1.31
CA LYS A 35 4.32 9.27 -0.75
C LYS A 35 4.73 8.12 0.17
N TRP A 36 3.82 7.70 1.03
CA TRP A 36 4.08 6.57 1.92
C TRP A 36 4.37 5.29 1.13
N PHE A 37 3.61 5.08 0.07
CA PHE A 37 3.80 3.90 -0.76
C PHE A 37 5.13 3.95 -1.52
N ASP A 38 5.56 5.13 -1.96
CA ASP A 38 6.86 5.28 -2.60
C ASP A 38 7.99 4.88 -1.64
N GLU A 39 7.86 5.24 -0.36
CA GLU A 39 8.83 4.83 0.66
C GLU A 39 8.86 3.30 0.82
N TYR A 40 7.69 2.69 0.78
CA TYR A 40 7.59 1.24 0.80
C TYR A 40 8.30 0.61 -0.41
N LEU A 41 8.06 1.13 -1.59
CA LEU A 41 8.70 0.61 -2.80
C LEU A 41 10.22 0.74 -2.73
N ASP A 42 10.73 1.85 -2.20
CA ASP A 42 12.16 2.04 -2.03
C ASP A 42 12.75 1.02 -1.06
N THR A 43 12.05 0.77 0.05
CA THR A 43 12.49 -0.22 1.03
C THR A 43 12.47 -1.62 0.44
N PHE A 44 11.43 -1.95 -0.31
CA PHE A 44 11.30 -3.25 -0.97
C PHE A 44 12.44 -3.44 -1.98
N ALA A 45 12.73 -2.41 -2.76
CA ALA A 45 13.80 -2.47 -3.75
C ALA A 45 15.17 -2.67 -3.09
N ALA A 46 15.42 -1.98 -2.00
CA ALA A 46 16.68 -2.13 -1.26
C ALA A 46 16.84 -3.57 -0.76
N CYS A 47 15.76 -4.16 -0.24
CA CYS A 47 15.78 -5.56 0.20
C CYS A 47 16.08 -6.49 -0.98
N GLY A 48 15.44 -6.23 -2.12
CA GLY A 48 15.65 -7.04 -3.32
C GLY A 48 17.08 -7.01 -3.84
N ARG A 49 17.79 -5.90 -3.64
CA ARG A 49 19.18 -5.76 -4.01
C ARG A 49 20.15 -6.32 -2.96
N GLY A 50 19.63 -6.79 -1.84
CA GLY A 50 20.49 -7.28 -0.75
C GLY A 50 21.04 -6.17 0.15
N GLU A 51 20.50 -4.96 0.04
CA GLU A 51 20.95 -3.81 0.83
C GLU A 51 20.14 -3.62 2.11
N GLY A 52 19.07 -4.38 2.27
CA GLY A 52 18.20 -4.31 3.42
C GLY A 52 17.73 -5.68 3.84
N ASP A 53 17.14 -5.73 5.03
CA ASP A 53 16.61 -6.95 5.63
C ASP A 53 15.09 -6.97 5.46
N ALA A 54 14.55 -8.14 5.10
CA ALA A 54 13.10 -8.30 4.90
C ALA A 54 12.30 -7.88 6.14
N GLY A 55 12.90 -7.98 7.33
CA GLY A 55 12.24 -7.51 8.56
C GLY A 55 11.85 -6.04 8.53
N SER A 56 12.55 -5.21 7.75
CA SER A 56 12.19 -3.80 7.62
C SER A 56 10.84 -3.60 6.95
N LEU A 57 10.35 -4.58 6.21
CA LEU A 57 9.05 -4.50 5.54
C LEU A 57 7.88 -4.65 6.51
N LEU A 58 8.12 -5.14 7.72
CA LEU A 58 7.06 -5.22 8.74
C LEU A 58 6.57 -3.84 9.18
N ALA A 59 7.32 -2.79 8.88
CA ALA A 59 6.86 -1.43 9.11
C ALA A 59 5.76 -1.02 8.12
N TYR A 60 5.59 -1.76 7.04
CA TYR A 60 4.63 -1.44 5.98
C TYR A 60 3.51 -2.45 5.84
N TYR A 61 3.73 -3.71 6.21
CA TYR A 61 2.69 -4.73 6.11
C TYR A 61 1.89 -4.81 7.40
N GLY A 62 0.57 -4.95 7.25
CA GLY A 62 -0.31 -5.22 8.38
C GLY A 62 -0.29 -6.68 8.76
N VAL A 63 -0.79 -6.97 9.95
CA VAL A 63 -1.03 -8.32 10.44
C VAL A 63 -2.44 -8.29 11.05
N PRO A 64 -3.40 -8.98 10.47
CA PRO A 64 -3.29 -9.92 9.35
C PRO A 64 -3.05 -9.22 8.00
N LEU A 65 -2.43 -9.93 7.09
CA LEU A 65 -2.27 -9.50 5.70
C LEU A 65 -3.04 -10.48 4.82
N LEU A 66 -3.94 -9.96 4.00
CA LEU A 66 -4.68 -10.78 3.04
C LEU A 66 -4.00 -10.74 1.69
N ILE A 67 -3.92 -11.88 1.03
CA ILE A 67 -3.31 -11.98 -0.31
C ILE A 67 -4.27 -12.74 -1.20
N THR A 68 -4.61 -12.16 -2.36
CA THR A 68 -5.42 -12.85 -3.36
C THR A 68 -4.61 -13.09 -4.62
N THR A 69 -4.80 -14.27 -5.19
CA THR A 69 -4.25 -14.68 -6.48
C THR A 69 -5.34 -15.44 -7.22
N ASP A 70 -5.03 -15.93 -8.41
CA ASP A 70 -5.96 -16.80 -9.13
C ASP A 70 -6.29 -18.08 -8.33
N ALA A 71 -5.42 -18.46 -7.40
CA ALA A 71 -5.66 -19.64 -6.56
C ALA A 71 -6.59 -19.38 -5.38
N GLY A 72 -6.93 -18.12 -5.11
CA GLY A 72 -7.86 -17.74 -4.06
C GLY A 72 -7.26 -16.83 -3.01
N LEU A 73 -7.89 -16.82 -1.85
CA LEU A 73 -7.53 -15.93 -0.74
C LEU A 73 -6.69 -16.67 0.29
N SER A 74 -5.61 -16.04 0.69
CA SER A 74 -4.76 -16.50 1.81
C SER A 74 -4.70 -15.40 2.86
N ALA A 75 -4.66 -15.79 4.12
CA ALA A 75 -4.53 -14.84 5.24
C ALA A 75 -3.26 -15.16 6.01
N MET A 76 -2.39 -14.16 6.14
CA MET A 76 -1.19 -14.24 6.98
C MET A 76 -1.56 -13.61 8.31
N THR A 77 -1.67 -14.39 9.37
CA THR A 77 -2.22 -13.94 10.64
C THR A 77 -1.19 -13.69 11.73
N SER A 78 0.10 -13.86 11.41
CA SER A 78 1.18 -13.59 12.34
C SER A 78 2.31 -12.86 11.64
N GLU A 79 3.15 -12.18 12.41
CA GLU A 79 4.34 -11.53 11.86
C GLU A 79 5.24 -12.53 11.16
N ASP A 80 5.40 -13.73 11.73
CA ASP A 80 6.25 -14.74 11.12
C ASP A 80 5.73 -15.15 9.75
N GLN A 81 4.42 -15.27 9.58
CA GLN A 81 3.83 -15.60 8.28
C GLN A 81 4.03 -14.47 7.28
N VAL A 82 3.81 -13.23 7.71
CA VAL A 82 4.01 -12.06 6.84
C VAL A 82 5.48 -11.96 6.43
N LEU A 83 6.38 -12.13 7.39
CA LEU A 83 7.82 -12.09 7.12
C LEU A 83 8.23 -13.21 6.16
N GLY A 84 7.65 -14.39 6.33
CA GLY A 84 7.95 -15.52 5.45
C GLY A 84 7.57 -15.24 4.00
N VAL A 85 6.41 -14.64 3.78
CA VAL A 85 5.97 -14.26 2.42
C VAL A 85 6.90 -13.20 1.84
N ALA A 86 7.23 -12.17 2.63
CA ALA A 86 8.13 -11.11 2.18
C ALA A 86 9.51 -11.67 1.86
N GLN A 87 10.04 -12.54 2.71
CA GLN A 87 11.35 -13.14 2.51
C GLN A 87 11.38 -13.97 1.23
N GLN A 88 10.30 -14.71 0.96
CA GLN A 88 10.20 -15.51 -0.25
C GLN A 88 10.29 -14.66 -1.50
N GLN A 89 9.60 -13.52 -1.51
CA GLN A 89 9.66 -12.57 -2.61
C GLN A 89 11.08 -12.01 -2.79
N ILE A 90 11.69 -11.60 -1.69
CA ILE A 90 13.03 -11.03 -1.69
C ILE A 90 14.05 -12.07 -2.21
N ASP A 91 13.94 -13.32 -1.75
CA ASP A 91 14.85 -14.39 -2.19
C ASP A 91 14.73 -14.61 -3.69
N GLY A 92 13.51 -14.60 -4.22
CA GLY A 92 13.29 -14.74 -5.65
C GLY A 92 13.89 -13.60 -6.46
N MET A 93 13.77 -12.38 -5.94
CA MET A 93 14.35 -11.20 -6.59
C MET A 93 15.89 -11.29 -6.59
N ARG A 94 16.48 -11.63 -5.46
CA ARG A 94 17.93 -11.77 -5.36
C ARG A 94 18.45 -12.87 -6.27
N ALA A 95 17.74 -13.99 -6.35
CA ALA A 95 18.11 -15.09 -7.23
C ALA A 95 18.08 -14.68 -8.71
N ALA A 96 17.22 -13.71 -9.06
CA ALA A 96 17.11 -13.20 -10.42
C ALA A 96 18.03 -12.00 -10.67
N SER A 97 18.91 -11.66 -9.74
CA SER A 97 19.82 -10.51 -9.83
C SER A 97 19.08 -9.20 -10.02
N TYR A 98 18.02 -9.02 -9.24
CA TYR A 98 17.20 -7.82 -9.30
C TYR A 98 18.02 -6.55 -9.02
N ASP A 99 17.74 -5.49 -9.78
CA ASP A 99 18.38 -4.19 -9.60
C ASP A 99 17.39 -3.12 -9.16
N HIS A 100 16.31 -2.94 -9.93
CA HIS A 100 15.34 -1.88 -9.62
C HIS A 100 13.96 -2.21 -10.19
N THR A 101 12.98 -1.40 -9.77
CA THR A 101 11.61 -1.46 -10.28
C THR A 101 11.25 -0.13 -10.92
N ASP A 102 10.76 -0.18 -12.17
CA ASP A 102 10.16 0.97 -12.81
C ASP A 102 8.66 0.91 -12.56
N VAL A 103 8.09 2.01 -12.08
CA VAL A 103 6.65 2.13 -11.91
C VAL A 103 6.07 2.60 -13.23
N LEU A 104 5.42 1.70 -13.96
CA LEU A 104 4.89 2.00 -15.29
C LEU A 104 3.57 2.75 -15.19
N GLN A 105 2.77 2.44 -14.16
CA GLN A 105 1.50 3.09 -13.90
C GLN A 105 1.19 2.96 -12.43
N ALA A 106 0.60 4.02 -11.85
CA ALA A 106 0.18 4.00 -10.46
C ALA A 106 -1.02 4.92 -10.26
N ASP A 107 -2.08 4.36 -9.66
CA ASP A 107 -3.30 5.07 -9.35
C ASP A 107 -3.61 4.89 -7.87
N VAL A 108 -4.01 5.97 -7.21
CA VAL A 108 -4.43 5.93 -5.82
C VAL A 108 -5.88 6.38 -5.75
N THR A 109 -6.72 5.57 -5.13
CA THR A 109 -8.12 5.91 -4.88
C THR A 109 -8.34 5.92 -3.37
N VAL A 110 -8.68 7.07 -2.84
CA VAL A 110 -9.05 7.17 -1.43
C VAL A 110 -10.48 6.64 -1.30
N LEU A 111 -10.67 5.63 -0.45
CA LEU A 111 -11.95 4.96 -0.31
C LEU A 111 -12.78 5.55 0.83
N ASN A 112 -12.12 5.92 1.91
CA ASN A 112 -12.74 6.57 3.07
C ASN A 112 -11.62 7.19 3.91
N GLY A 113 -11.95 7.72 5.08
CA GLY A 113 -10.96 8.40 5.93
C GLY A 113 -9.82 7.53 6.42
N GLY A 114 -9.99 6.21 6.38
CA GLY A 114 -9.00 5.28 6.91
C GLY A 114 -8.45 4.30 5.89
N SER A 115 -8.81 4.42 4.61
CA SER A 115 -8.30 3.45 3.63
C SER A 115 -8.17 4.05 2.23
N ALA A 116 -7.19 3.54 1.49
CA ALA A 116 -6.96 3.90 0.11
C ALA A 116 -6.53 2.65 -0.66
N LEU A 117 -6.85 2.63 -1.94
CA LEU A 117 -6.44 1.56 -2.84
C LEU A 117 -5.35 2.11 -3.75
N TYR A 118 -4.18 1.48 -3.71
CA TYR A 118 -3.09 1.77 -4.63
C TYR A 118 -3.03 0.67 -5.66
N ARG A 119 -3.09 1.03 -6.94
CA ARG A 119 -2.99 0.06 -8.04
C ARG A 119 -1.81 0.44 -8.91
N GLY A 120 -0.97 -0.53 -9.24
CA GLY A 120 0.21 -0.27 -10.02
C GLY A 120 0.55 -1.38 -10.98
N GLU A 121 1.25 -0.97 -12.03
CA GLU A 121 1.94 -1.88 -12.94
C GLU A 121 3.42 -1.59 -12.82
N PHE A 122 4.21 -2.63 -12.60
CA PHE A 122 5.62 -2.48 -12.27
C PHE A 122 6.46 -3.33 -13.21
N SER A 123 7.61 -2.79 -13.62
CA SER A 123 8.62 -3.57 -14.34
C SER A 123 9.79 -3.80 -13.39
N ARG A 124 10.02 -5.05 -13.03
CA ARG A 124 11.18 -5.43 -12.22
C ARG A 124 12.31 -5.74 -13.16
N VAL A 125 13.42 -5.05 -12.98
CA VAL A 125 14.54 -5.06 -13.92
C VAL A 125 15.78 -5.61 -13.23
N GLY A 126 16.49 -6.50 -13.92
CA GLY A 126 17.71 -7.11 -13.41
C GLY A 126 18.92 -6.25 -13.64
N ALA A 127 20.04 -6.64 -13.03
CA ALA A 127 21.31 -5.95 -13.17
C ALA A 127 21.82 -5.93 -14.61
N ASP A 128 21.37 -6.86 -15.44
CA ASP A 128 21.70 -6.90 -16.87
C ASP A 128 20.85 -5.98 -17.73
N GLY A 129 19.90 -5.25 -17.12
CA GLY A 129 18.99 -4.36 -17.81
C GLY A 129 17.76 -5.03 -18.40
N ASN A 130 17.62 -6.33 -18.27
CA ASN A 130 16.46 -7.05 -18.80
C ASN A 130 15.34 -7.11 -17.76
N GLU A 131 14.09 -7.07 -18.25
CA GLU A 131 12.93 -7.20 -17.38
C GLU A 131 12.82 -8.63 -16.83
N ILE A 132 12.71 -8.74 -15.51
CA ILE A 132 12.52 -10.02 -14.84
C ILE A 132 11.04 -10.40 -14.86
N SER A 133 10.18 -9.44 -14.52
CA SER A 133 8.74 -9.65 -14.46
C SER A 133 8.01 -8.32 -14.53
N ARG A 134 6.71 -8.38 -14.83
CA ARG A 134 5.87 -7.18 -14.95
C ARG A 134 4.55 -7.41 -14.19
N PRO A 135 4.59 -7.40 -12.87
CA PRO A 135 3.37 -7.62 -12.10
C PRO A 135 2.44 -6.41 -12.11
N ARG A 136 1.14 -6.71 -12.08
CA ARG A 136 0.10 -5.73 -11.80
C ARG A 136 -0.51 -6.07 -10.46
N LEU A 137 -0.53 -5.12 -9.57
CA LEU A 137 -0.88 -5.35 -8.18
C LEU A 137 -1.81 -4.25 -7.70
N SER A 138 -2.74 -4.64 -6.82
CA SER A 138 -3.52 -3.69 -6.04
C SER A 138 -3.20 -3.89 -4.57
N TYR A 139 -3.10 -2.79 -3.84
CA TYR A 139 -2.77 -2.82 -2.42
C TYR A 139 -3.84 -2.04 -1.68
N LEU A 140 -4.44 -2.65 -0.67
CA LEU A 140 -5.33 -1.94 0.23
C LEU A 140 -4.49 -1.40 1.39
N VAL A 141 -4.41 -0.09 1.48
CA VAL A 141 -3.66 0.60 2.54
C VAL A 141 -4.66 1.09 3.56
N THR A 142 -4.42 0.81 4.83
CA THR A 142 -5.33 1.20 5.91
C THR A 142 -4.57 1.88 7.04
N ASP A 143 -5.24 2.82 7.70
CA ASP A 143 -4.74 3.45 8.91
C ASP A 143 -5.36 2.77 10.11
N GLY A 144 -4.54 2.41 11.06
CA GLY A 144 -4.96 1.70 12.25
C GLY A 144 -4.17 2.12 13.48
N PRO A 145 -4.35 1.40 14.60
CA PRO A 145 -3.72 1.78 15.88
C PRO A 145 -2.20 1.83 15.83
N ILE A 146 -1.57 1.03 14.98
CA ILE A 146 -0.11 1.00 14.86
C ILE A 146 0.38 1.81 13.68
N GLY A 147 -0.51 2.59 13.04
CA GLY A 147 -0.15 3.42 11.90
C GLY A 147 -0.66 2.87 10.58
N ARG A 148 -0.10 3.37 9.51
CA ARG A 148 -0.51 2.99 8.16
C ARG A 148 0.16 1.69 7.74
N ARG A 149 -0.64 0.78 7.17
CA ARG A 149 -0.14 -0.54 6.76
C ARG A 149 -0.85 -1.00 5.49
N ILE A 150 -0.18 -1.89 4.75
CA ILE A 150 -0.80 -2.64 3.67
C ILE A 150 -1.57 -3.80 4.31
N SER A 151 -2.88 -3.81 4.14
CA SER A 151 -3.77 -4.81 4.73
C SER A 151 -4.15 -5.91 3.75
N ALA A 152 -4.09 -5.63 2.46
CA ALA A 152 -4.36 -6.64 1.45
C ALA A 152 -3.48 -6.41 0.23
N LEU A 153 -2.99 -7.49 -0.33
CA LEU A 153 -2.22 -7.52 -1.57
C LEU A 153 -3.02 -8.35 -2.57
N LEU A 154 -3.43 -7.71 -3.65
CA LEU A 154 -4.30 -8.30 -4.66
C LEU A 154 -3.50 -8.45 -5.94
N ILE A 155 -3.12 -9.69 -6.26
CA ILE A 155 -2.25 -9.96 -7.41
C ILE A 155 -3.15 -10.21 -8.62
N HIS A 156 -3.00 -9.37 -9.63
CA HIS A 156 -3.80 -9.48 -10.85
C HIS A 156 -3.32 -10.65 -11.70
N SER A 157 -4.25 -11.24 -12.43
CA SER A 157 -3.90 -12.26 -13.43
C SER A 157 -3.00 -11.69 -14.50
N ALA A 158 -2.14 -12.53 -15.01
CA ALA A 158 -1.22 -12.14 -16.07
C ALA A 158 -1.96 -11.91 -17.39
#